data_6a3699903de3b9f8d180f1764d95711b
#
_entry.id   6a3699903de3b9f8d180f1764d95711b
#
_cell.length_a   1.000
_cell.length_b   1.000
_cell.length_c   1.000
_cell.angle_alpha   90.00
_cell.angle_beta   90.00
_cell.angle_gamma   90.00
#
_symmetry.space_group_name_H-M   'P 1'
#
loop_
_entity.id
_entity.type
_entity.pdbx_description
1 polymer ?
#
loop_
_entity_poly.entity_id
_entity_poly.type
_entity_poly.pdbx_seq_one_letter_code
_entity_poly.pdbx_strand_id
1 'polypeptide(L)'
;MNTNRKPLFLFTFFLLAALVASILTGCGGAKPKVALMLARGGLGDKAFNDSANEGLQKAMQDLGVEVKTFDYQQDTQSENVRKAAQEGYQLVIGLGSENSAAITEVATEFPDTKFALVDAVAEGANVTSVTFSELEGDFLAGALAALLSENNKVAYLGGADVLVIRRIQFGFEQGVKYVKPDAEIVVKYVAGKDDFSGFSKPDEANAIAAQLYADGVDLIYAAAGGSTLGAIDAARSANRLIVTTGSDQRYIAPEVVVTSRTKNMNQAVFMLIELLTKDELQSGSIQLDYKSGGIGIAPLSADLVPASVSSAFEAIRADLESGAIQLQSFVGQ
;
A
#
# COMPACT_ATOMS: atom_id res chain seq x y z
N MET A 1 37.39 -21.59 75.20
CA MET A 1 37.73 -20.60 74.17
C MET A 1 36.76 -20.83 73.03
N ASN A 2 35.73 -19.96 73.00
CA ASN A 2 34.63 -20.04 72.00
C ASN A 2 34.84 -18.90 71.02
N THR A 3 35.19 -19.20 69.76
CA THR A 3 35.29 -18.18 68.68
C THR A 3 34.07 -18.25 67.82
N ASN A 4 33.15 -17.34 67.95
CA ASN A 4 32.00 -17.08 67.11
C ASN A 4 32.45 -16.64 65.68
N ARG A 5 32.24 -17.53 64.67
CA ARG A 5 32.42 -17.21 63.29
C ARG A 5 31.07 -17.26 62.56
N LYS A 6 30.16 -16.33 62.82
CA LYS A 6 28.84 -16.30 62.18
C LYS A 6 28.31 -14.92 61.71
N PRO A 7 29.09 -13.91 61.32
CA PRO A 7 28.44 -12.84 60.52
C PRO A 7 28.92 -12.72 59.06
N LEU A 8 29.98 -13.43 58.63
CA LEU A 8 30.54 -13.17 57.27
C LEU A 8 29.73 -13.84 56.15
N PHE A 9 29.03 -14.95 56.41
CA PHE A 9 28.22 -15.64 55.41
C PHE A 9 26.89 -14.94 55.08
N LEU A 10 26.29 -14.21 56.02
CA LEU A 10 25.06 -13.46 55.77
C LEU A 10 25.31 -12.21 54.90
N PHE A 11 26.46 -11.57 55.05
CA PHE A 11 26.77 -10.35 54.27
C PHE A 11 27.09 -10.65 52.81
N THR A 12 27.74 -11.79 52.48
CA THR A 12 27.99 -12.24 51.11
C THR A 12 26.72 -12.68 50.39
N PHE A 13 25.74 -13.27 51.11
CA PHE A 13 24.48 -13.66 50.51
C PHE A 13 23.59 -12.46 50.14
N PHE A 14 23.61 -11.38 50.96
CA PHE A 14 22.90 -10.12 50.65
C PHE A 14 23.54 -9.34 49.51
N LEU A 15 24.86 -9.36 49.36
CA LEU A 15 25.53 -8.73 48.23
C LEU A 15 25.29 -9.46 46.92
N LEU A 16 25.24 -10.80 46.91
CA LEU A 16 24.92 -11.59 45.73
C LEU A 16 23.44 -11.44 45.33
N ALA A 17 22.52 -11.37 46.28
CA ALA A 17 21.10 -11.14 46.02
C ALA A 17 20.83 -9.72 45.48
N ALA A 18 21.57 -8.70 45.92
CA ALA A 18 21.50 -7.35 45.39
C ALA A 18 22.07 -7.24 43.96
N LEU A 19 23.11 -8.03 43.64
CA LEU A 19 23.69 -8.06 42.27
C LEU A 19 22.77 -8.78 41.29
N VAL A 20 22.08 -9.85 41.71
CA VAL A 20 21.09 -10.56 40.89
C VAL A 20 19.80 -9.75 40.67
N ALA A 21 19.39 -8.97 41.68
CA ALA A 21 18.24 -8.05 41.55
C ALA A 21 18.51 -6.89 40.57
N SER A 22 19.78 -6.49 40.41
CA SER A 22 20.17 -5.43 39.46
C SER A 22 20.20 -5.91 37.99
N ILE A 23 20.22 -7.23 37.74
CA ILE A 23 20.18 -7.82 36.39
C ILE A 23 18.72 -8.04 35.95
N LEU A 24 17.75 -8.00 36.85
CA LEU A 24 16.32 -8.14 36.59
C LEU A 24 15.57 -6.83 36.39
N THR A 25 16.23 -5.66 36.52
CA THR A 25 15.72 -4.41 35.97
C THR A 25 15.96 -4.47 34.43
N GLY A 26 15.14 -5.30 33.80
CA GLY A 26 15.10 -5.43 32.36
C GLY A 26 15.01 -4.06 31.71
N CYS A 27 15.80 -3.88 30.69
CA CYS A 27 15.77 -2.78 29.75
C CYS A 27 14.32 -2.48 29.33
N GLY A 28 13.63 -1.66 30.10
CA GLY A 28 12.51 -0.88 29.61
C GLY A 28 13.08 0.24 28.74
N GLY A 29 13.72 -0.12 27.63
CA GLY A 29 14.11 0.84 26.62
C GLY A 29 12.88 1.65 26.21
N ALA A 30 13.05 2.94 25.97
CA ALA A 30 11.97 3.76 25.42
C ALA A 30 11.42 3.06 24.16
N LYS A 31 10.08 2.99 24.07
CA LYS A 31 9.42 2.37 22.91
C LYS A 31 9.89 3.06 21.64
N PRO A 32 10.21 2.31 20.58
CA PRO A 32 10.54 2.92 19.30
C PRO A 32 9.38 3.82 18.83
N LYS A 33 9.72 5.00 18.32
CA LYS A 33 8.75 5.95 17.76
C LYS A 33 8.78 5.89 16.25
N VAL A 34 7.61 5.79 15.64
CA VAL A 34 7.45 5.72 14.18
C VAL A 34 6.47 6.79 13.72
N ALA A 35 6.89 7.60 12.74
CA ALA A 35 6.07 8.58 12.05
C ALA A 35 5.67 8.06 10.67
N LEU A 36 4.40 8.26 10.30
CA LEU A 36 3.88 7.99 8.96
C LEU A 36 3.43 9.29 8.31
N MET A 37 4.13 9.71 7.25
CA MET A 37 3.78 10.83 6.40
C MET A 37 2.81 10.36 5.34
N LEU A 38 1.56 10.77 5.44
CA LEU A 38 0.51 10.38 4.51
C LEU A 38 0.77 10.95 3.10
N ALA A 39 0.21 10.28 2.10
CA ALA A 39 0.08 10.80 0.76
C ALA A 39 -1.10 11.77 0.65
N ARG A 40 -1.18 12.49 -0.47
CA ARG A 40 -2.29 13.38 -0.78
C ARG A 40 -3.64 12.64 -0.70
N GLY A 41 -4.63 13.29 -0.14
CA GLY A 41 -5.95 12.71 0.15
C GLY A 41 -6.13 12.32 1.61
N GLY A 42 -5.04 11.99 2.32
CA GLY A 42 -5.09 11.68 3.74
C GLY A 42 -5.90 10.43 4.09
N LEU A 43 -6.25 10.29 5.36
CA LEU A 43 -7.07 9.17 5.82
C LEU A 43 -8.53 9.32 5.33
N GLY A 44 -9.20 8.18 5.15
CA GLY A 44 -10.58 8.10 4.65
C GLY A 44 -10.68 7.74 3.17
N ASP A 45 -9.54 7.50 2.49
CA ASP A 45 -9.50 7.12 1.07
C ASP A 45 -9.95 5.67 0.82
N LYS A 46 -10.16 4.89 1.88
CA LYS A 46 -10.53 3.47 1.85
C LYS A 46 -9.62 2.59 0.99
N ALA A 47 -8.37 3.05 0.80
CA ALA A 47 -7.41 2.41 -0.10
C ALA A 47 -5.97 2.58 0.42
N PHE A 48 -5.22 3.53 -0.13
CA PHE A 48 -3.78 3.67 -0.01
C PHE A 48 -3.33 4.13 1.39
N ASN A 49 -3.83 5.30 1.83
CA ASN A 49 -3.47 5.86 3.14
C ASN A 49 -4.08 5.04 4.30
N ASP A 50 -5.35 4.65 4.17
CA ASP A 50 -6.03 3.84 5.18
C ASP A 50 -5.34 2.49 5.36
N SER A 51 -4.97 1.80 4.27
CA SER A 51 -4.23 0.54 4.34
C SER A 51 -2.86 0.71 5.00
N ALA A 52 -2.10 1.74 4.65
CA ALA A 52 -0.82 2.02 5.31
C ALA A 52 -0.98 2.28 6.81
N ASN A 53 -2.00 3.06 7.19
CA ASN A 53 -2.31 3.32 8.60
C ASN A 53 -2.76 2.06 9.35
N GLU A 54 -3.48 1.13 8.72
CA GLU A 54 -3.79 -0.18 9.33
C GLU A 54 -2.51 -0.93 9.72
N GLY A 55 -1.49 -0.93 8.85
CA GLY A 55 -0.19 -1.52 9.15
C GLY A 55 0.52 -0.84 10.32
N LEU A 56 0.45 0.50 10.38
CA LEU A 56 0.99 1.30 11.48
C LEU A 56 0.29 0.98 12.81
N GLN A 57 -1.05 0.95 12.83
CA GLN A 57 -1.82 0.64 14.03
C GLN A 57 -1.60 -0.81 14.51
N LYS A 58 -1.48 -1.75 13.56
CA LYS A 58 -1.13 -3.13 13.88
C LYS A 58 0.26 -3.22 14.52
N ALA A 59 1.24 -2.51 14.01
CA ALA A 59 2.57 -2.46 14.61
C ALA A 59 2.55 -1.85 16.02
N MET A 60 1.75 -0.81 16.27
CA MET A 60 1.55 -0.26 17.59
C MET A 60 1.01 -1.32 18.58
N GLN A 61 0.04 -2.14 18.15
CA GLN A 61 -0.58 -3.16 18.99
C GLN A 61 0.33 -4.35 19.23
N ASP A 62 0.97 -4.88 18.18
CA ASP A 62 1.70 -6.16 18.21
C ASP A 62 3.17 -5.99 18.64
N LEU A 63 3.81 -4.87 18.24
CA LEU A 63 5.23 -4.60 18.49
C LEU A 63 5.46 -3.56 19.59
N GLY A 64 4.40 -2.92 20.07
CA GLY A 64 4.47 -1.98 21.20
C GLY A 64 5.18 -0.66 20.88
N VAL A 65 5.28 -0.27 19.61
CA VAL A 65 5.87 1.01 19.18
C VAL A 65 4.93 2.19 19.42
N GLU A 66 5.48 3.40 19.56
CA GLU A 66 4.69 4.64 19.54
C GLU A 66 4.55 5.11 18.10
N VAL A 67 3.33 5.50 17.70
CA VAL A 67 3.04 5.85 16.31
C VAL A 67 2.33 7.19 16.18
N LYS A 68 2.60 7.90 15.08
CA LYS A 68 1.90 9.14 14.72
C LYS A 68 1.81 9.28 13.20
N THR A 69 0.66 9.73 12.72
CA THR A 69 0.45 10.13 11.33
C THR A 69 0.60 11.64 11.18
N PHE A 70 1.09 12.07 10.01
CA PHE A 70 1.19 13.45 9.59
C PHE A 70 0.50 13.60 8.24
N ASP A 71 -0.45 14.53 8.15
CA ASP A 71 -1.14 14.82 6.91
C ASP A 71 -0.18 15.44 5.88
N TYR A 72 -0.40 15.10 4.60
CA TYR A 72 0.37 15.69 3.51
C TYR A 72 0.10 17.18 3.37
N GLN A 73 1.17 17.97 3.28
CA GLN A 73 1.13 19.41 3.06
C GLN A 73 2.20 19.78 2.03
N GLN A 74 1.78 20.08 0.82
CA GLN A 74 2.67 20.25 -0.34
C GLN A 74 3.84 21.21 -0.07
N ASP A 75 3.59 22.38 0.51
CA ASP A 75 4.59 23.44 0.66
C ASP A 75 5.47 23.28 1.91
N THR A 76 5.10 22.39 2.85
CA THR A 76 5.78 22.21 4.14
C THR A 76 6.13 20.75 4.44
N GLN A 77 6.13 19.89 3.42
CA GLN A 77 6.33 18.45 3.64
C GLN A 77 7.73 18.14 4.18
N SER A 78 8.79 18.79 3.67
CA SER A 78 10.13 18.65 4.22
C SER A 78 10.21 19.12 5.69
N GLU A 79 9.45 20.15 6.06
CA GLU A 79 9.38 20.63 7.46
C GLU A 79 8.70 19.60 8.36
N ASN A 80 7.64 18.95 7.91
CA ASN A 80 6.96 17.88 8.64
C ASN A 80 7.87 16.66 8.85
N VAL A 81 8.59 16.24 7.82
CA VAL A 81 9.58 15.15 7.90
C VAL A 81 10.70 15.51 8.88
N ARG A 82 11.26 16.73 8.77
CA ARG A 82 12.30 17.25 9.65
C ARG A 82 11.84 17.33 11.09
N LYS A 83 10.61 17.80 11.33
CA LYS A 83 10.00 17.85 12.65
C LYS A 83 9.89 16.47 13.28
N ALA A 84 9.46 15.46 12.53
CA ALA A 84 9.42 14.09 13.05
C ALA A 84 10.81 13.60 13.46
N ALA A 85 11.85 13.81 12.66
CA ALA A 85 13.23 13.44 13.01
C ALA A 85 13.69 14.18 14.29
N GLN A 86 13.42 15.49 14.41
CA GLN A 86 13.75 16.31 15.58
C GLN A 86 13.00 15.88 16.86
N GLU A 87 11.76 15.39 16.74
CA GLU A 87 10.96 14.87 17.86
C GLU A 87 11.43 13.46 18.30
N GLY A 88 12.49 12.92 17.69
CA GLY A 88 13.13 11.65 18.06
C GLY A 88 12.38 10.41 17.58
N TYR A 89 11.66 10.52 16.44
CA TYR A 89 11.17 9.33 15.74
C TYR A 89 12.35 8.58 15.14
N GLN A 90 12.49 7.29 15.47
CA GLN A 90 13.57 6.45 14.97
C GLN A 90 13.34 6.00 13.53
N LEU A 91 12.08 5.95 13.09
CA LEU A 91 11.69 5.67 11.72
C LEU A 91 10.65 6.69 11.26
N VAL A 92 10.92 7.32 10.12
CA VAL A 92 9.99 8.21 9.41
C VAL A 92 9.66 7.57 8.08
N ILE A 93 8.41 7.16 7.89
CA ILE A 93 7.90 6.49 6.68
C ILE A 93 7.11 7.50 5.87
N GLY A 94 7.50 7.76 4.63
CA GLY A 94 6.72 8.51 3.66
C GLY A 94 5.91 7.57 2.75
N LEU A 95 4.72 8.00 2.32
CA LEU A 95 3.88 7.30 1.37
C LEU A 95 3.84 8.04 0.03
N GLY A 96 4.06 7.30 -1.06
CA GLY A 96 3.92 7.83 -2.42
C GLY A 96 5.07 8.74 -2.88
N SER A 97 5.12 8.98 -4.18
CA SER A 97 6.20 9.74 -4.82
C SER A 97 6.25 11.21 -4.40
N GLU A 98 5.15 11.79 -3.95
CA GLU A 98 5.09 13.16 -3.44
C GLU A 98 5.91 13.39 -2.16
N ASN A 99 6.22 12.32 -1.41
CA ASN A 99 7.11 12.37 -0.26
C ASN A 99 8.60 12.16 -0.60
N SER A 100 8.92 11.77 -1.84
CA SER A 100 10.28 11.38 -2.24
C SER A 100 11.31 12.48 -2.02
N ALA A 101 11.03 13.69 -2.47
CA ALA A 101 11.95 14.83 -2.33
C ALA A 101 12.18 15.19 -0.85
N ALA A 102 11.11 15.21 -0.04
CA ALA A 102 11.19 15.53 1.38
C ALA A 102 12.01 14.48 2.16
N ILE A 103 11.79 13.19 1.90
CA ILE A 103 12.57 12.10 2.52
C ILE A 103 14.03 12.18 2.11
N THR A 104 14.34 12.35 0.82
CA THR A 104 15.71 12.45 0.31
C THR A 104 16.46 13.64 0.92
N GLU A 105 15.82 14.81 0.98
CA GLU A 105 16.40 16.01 1.56
C GLU A 105 16.75 15.81 3.04
N VAL A 106 15.73 15.44 3.84
CA VAL A 106 15.84 15.40 5.30
C VAL A 106 16.68 14.23 5.79
N ALA A 107 16.73 13.12 5.08
CA ALA A 107 17.57 11.98 5.44
C ALA A 107 19.05 12.34 5.56
N THR A 108 19.53 13.30 4.77
CA THR A 108 20.92 13.76 4.84
C THR A 108 21.22 14.57 6.10
N GLU A 109 20.21 15.21 6.70
CA GLU A 109 20.34 16.04 7.90
C GLU A 109 20.35 15.21 9.19
N PHE A 110 19.75 14.01 9.16
CA PHE A 110 19.56 13.15 10.33
C PHE A 110 20.10 11.72 10.10
N PRO A 111 21.41 11.52 10.09
CA PRO A 111 22.04 10.23 9.74
C PRO A 111 21.69 9.09 10.70
N ASP A 112 21.34 9.40 11.96
CA ASP A 112 20.96 8.41 12.97
C ASP A 112 19.47 8.02 12.92
N THR A 113 18.63 8.78 12.19
CA THR A 113 17.22 8.45 11.97
C THR A 113 17.10 7.54 10.75
N LYS A 114 16.30 6.49 10.85
CA LYS A 114 15.93 5.68 9.68
C LYS A 114 14.78 6.33 8.94
N PHE A 115 14.87 6.35 7.63
CA PHE A 115 13.80 6.81 6.75
C PHE A 115 13.35 5.68 5.85
N ALA A 116 12.09 5.70 5.47
CA ALA A 116 11.57 4.80 4.46
C ALA A 116 10.61 5.55 3.53
N LEU A 117 10.56 5.11 2.28
CA LEU A 117 9.54 5.54 1.32
C LEU A 117 8.82 4.33 0.78
N VAL A 118 7.50 4.30 0.91
CA VAL A 118 6.65 3.20 0.43
C VAL A 118 5.92 3.65 -0.84
N ASP A 119 5.97 2.82 -1.86
CA ASP A 119 5.41 3.01 -3.21
C ASP A 119 6.14 4.07 -4.06
N ALA A 120 7.37 4.36 -3.71
CA ALA A 120 8.27 5.18 -4.52
C ALA A 120 9.73 4.96 -4.09
N VAL A 121 10.66 5.64 -4.76
CA VAL A 121 12.09 5.60 -4.45
C VAL A 121 12.55 6.95 -3.90
N ALA A 122 13.32 6.91 -2.83
CA ALA A 122 14.07 8.05 -2.29
C ALA A 122 15.52 7.64 -2.06
N GLU A 123 16.42 8.61 -2.11
CA GLU A 123 17.86 8.40 -1.99
C GLU A 123 18.34 8.75 -0.57
N GLY A 124 19.34 8.02 -0.08
CA GLY A 124 19.99 8.29 1.20
C GLY A 124 20.63 7.04 1.82
N ALA A 125 21.73 7.24 2.55
CA ALA A 125 22.47 6.14 3.20
C ALA A 125 21.67 5.46 4.33
N ASN A 126 20.64 6.13 4.83
CA ASN A 126 19.72 5.70 5.90
C ASN A 126 18.26 5.58 5.40
N VAL A 127 18.05 5.44 4.08
CA VAL A 127 16.72 5.35 3.46
C VAL A 127 16.48 3.94 2.94
N THR A 128 15.29 3.39 3.24
CA THR A 128 14.76 2.15 2.67
C THR A 128 13.59 2.48 1.75
N SER A 129 13.69 2.13 0.47
CA SER A 129 12.59 2.30 -0.49
C SER A 129 11.85 0.98 -0.67
N VAL A 130 10.53 0.96 -0.46
CA VAL A 130 9.66 -0.20 -0.73
C VAL A 130 8.83 0.11 -1.95
N THR A 131 9.02 -0.68 -3.00
CA THR A 131 8.28 -0.56 -4.26
C THR A 131 7.40 -1.79 -4.48
N PHE A 132 6.41 -1.65 -5.37
CA PHE A 132 5.52 -2.74 -5.74
C PHE A 132 5.65 -3.06 -7.22
N SER A 133 5.54 -4.35 -7.55
CA SER A 133 5.35 -4.82 -8.92
C SER A 133 3.88 -5.15 -9.11
N GLU A 134 3.14 -4.20 -9.66
CA GLU A 134 1.68 -4.32 -9.78
C GLU A 134 1.23 -5.14 -10.99
N LEU A 135 2.12 -5.36 -11.94
CA LEU A 135 1.81 -5.82 -13.30
C LEU A 135 0.95 -7.10 -13.33
N GLU A 136 1.29 -8.09 -12.49
CA GLU A 136 0.55 -9.35 -12.42
C GLU A 136 -0.88 -9.15 -11.90
N GLY A 137 -1.04 -8.35 -10.83
CA GLY A 137 -2.35 -8.04 -10.26
C GLY A 137 -3.23 -7.25 -11.24
N ASP A 138 -2.63 -6.30 -11.95
CA ASP A 138 -3.33 -5.47 -12.93
C ASP A 138 -3.71 -6.28 -14.18
N PHE A 139 -2.83 -7.20 -14.61
CA PHE A 139 -3.15 -8.18 -15.66
C PHE A 139 -4.37 -9.03 -15.28
N LEU A 140 -4.39 -9.55 -14.05
CA LEU A 140 -5.53 -10.34 -13.58
C LEU A 140 -6.82 -9.51 -13.52
N ALA A 141 -6.75 -8.25 -13.10
CA ALA A 141 -7.91 -7.34 -13.15
C ALA A 141 -8.41 -7.14 -14.59
N GLY A 142 -7.51 -6.99 -15.55
CA GLY A 142 -7.84 -6.87 -16.96
C GLY A 142 -8.45 -8.14 -17.54
N ALA A 143 -7.88 -9.30 -17.21
CA ALA A 143 -8.41 -10.59 -17.63
C ALA A 143 -9.84 -10.82 -17.10
N LEU A 144 -10.07 -10.51 -15.81
CA LEU A 144 -11.40 -10.60 -15.22
C LEU A 144 -12.40 -9.64 -15.88
N ALA A 145 -11.99 -8.40 -16.14
CA ALA A 145 -12.83 -7.42 -16.83
C ALA A 145 -13.26 -7.91 -18.22
N ALA A 146 -12.33 -8.48 -18.97
CA ALA A 146 -12.64 -9.06 -20.29
C ALA A 146 -13.57 -10.28 -20.19
N LEU A 147 -13.36 -11.17 -19.22
CA LEU A 147 -14.22 -12.33 -19.00
C LEU A 147 -15.67 -11.93 -18.67
N LEU A 148 -15.86 -10.83 -17.95
CA LEU A 148 -17.18 -10.31 -17.54
C LEU A 148 -17.83 -9.39 -18.56
N SER A 149 -17.06 -8.83 -19.50
CA SER A 149 -17.61 -7.90 -20.49
C SER A 149 -18.49 -8.64 -21.53
N GLU A 150 -19.70 -8.18 -21.72
CA GLU A 150 -20.65 -8.71 -22.71
C GLU A 150 -20.54 -7.99 -24.06
N ASN A 151 -20.28 -6.67 -24.04
CA ASN A 151 -20.18 -5.83 -25.24
C ASN A 151 -18.76 -5.71 -25.80
N ASN A 152 -17.77 -6.44 -25.24
CA ASN A 152 -16.35 -6.31 -25.56
C ASN A 152 -15.80 -4.88 -25.33
N LYS A 153 -16.36 -4.14 -24.39
CA LYS A 153 -15.97 -2.76 -24.09
C LYS A 153 -15.78 -2.58 -22.60
N VAL A 154 -14.55 -2.28 -22.22
CA VAL A 154 -14.15 -2.05 -20.82
C VAL A 154 -13.43 -0.72 -20.70
N ALA A 155 -13.31 -0.17 -19.50
CA ALA A 155 -12.58 1.06 -19.29
C ALA A 155 -11.56 0.96 -18.17
N TYR A 156 -10.52 1.77 -18.28
CA TYR A 156 -9.57 2.11 -17.23
C TYR A 156 -9.81 3.55 -16.79
N LEU A 157 -9.93 3.78 -15.47
CA LEU A 157 -10.03 5.10 -14.87
C LEU A 157 -8.88 5.32 -13.89
N GLY A 158 -7.88 6.10 -14.29
CA GLY A 158 -6.77 6.52 -13.43
C GLY A 158 -7.06 7.81 -12.69
N GLY A 159 -6.49 8.00 -11.48
CA GLY A 159 -6.61 9.25 -10.74
C GLY A 159 -5.88 10.41 -11.42
N ALA A 160 -4.64 10.17 -11.86
CA ALA A 160 -3.81 11.15 -12.57
C ALA A 160 -2.96 10.45 -13.63
N ASP A 161 -2.57 11.20 -14.65
CA ASP A 161 -1.67 10.72 -15.71
C ASP A 161 -0.20 10.79 -15.22
N VAL A 162 0.19 9.82 -14.38
CA VAL A 162 1.54 9.66 -13.82
C VAL A 162 2.08 8.27 -14.06
N LEU A 163 3.41 8.12 -13.98
CA LEU A 163 4.11 6.89 -14.40
C LEU A 163 3.57 5.62 -13.74
N VAL A 164 3.33 5.62 -12.41
CA VAL A 164 2.80 4.46 -11.70
C VAL A 164 1.40 4.08 -12.20
N ILE A 165 0.54 5.07 -12.46
CA ILE A 165 -0.83 4.86 -12.93
C ILE A 165 -0.85 4.37 -14.40
N ARG A 166 0.08 4.83 -15.23
CA ARG A 166 0.28 4.29 -16.59
C ARG A 166 0.78 2.84 -16.57
N ARG A 167 1.62 2.47 -15.60
CA ARG A 167 2.07 1.08 -15.42
C ARG A 167 0.91 0.16 -15.04
N ILE A 168 0.02 0.59 -14.15
CA ILE A 168 -1.22 -0.10 -13.78
C ILE A 168 -2.12 -0.28 -15.00
N GLN A 169 -2.34 0.80 -15.77
CA GLN A 169 -3.07 0.75 -17.04
C GLN A 169 -2.51 -0.30 -18.01
N PHE A 170 -1.19 -0.31 -18.19
CA PHE A 170 -0.51 -1.23 -19.09
C PHE A 170 -0.72 -2.70 -18.70
N GLY A 171 -0.66 -3.01 -17.40
CA GLY A 171 -0.98 -4.35 -16.90
C GLY A 171 -2.42 -4.75 -17.20
N PHE A 172 -3.37 -3.86 -16.93
CA PHE A 172 -4.79 -4.06 -17.24
C PHE A 172 -5.02 -4.32 -18.73
N GLU A 173 -4.45 -3.50 -19.62
CA GLU A 173 -4.57 -3.66 -21.05
C GLU A 173 -4.05 -5.01 -21.53
N GLN A 174 -2.92 -5.49 -21.00
CA GLN A 174 -2.39 -6.82 -21.33
C GLN A 174 -3.39 -7.92 -20.93
N GLY A 175 -4.00 -7.83 -19.74
CA GLY A 175 -4.98 -8.80 -19.27
C GLY A 175 -6.25 -8.83 -20.15
N VAL A 176 -6.76 -7.64 -20.50
CA VAL A 176 -7.92 -7.54 -21.41
C VAL A 176 -7.60 -8.18 -22.75
N LYS A 177 -6.46 -7.81 -23.36
CA LYS A 177 -6.05 -8.31 -24.70
C LYS A 177 -5.68 -9.78 -24.70
N TYR A 178 -5.23 -10.34 -23.59
CA TYR A 178 -4.99 -11.78 -23.44
C TYR A 178 -6.28 -12.60 -23.59
N VAL A 179 -7.38 -12.13 -23.01
CA VAL A 179 -8.68 -12.84 -23.03
C VAL A 179 -9.48 -12.48 -24.27
N LYS A 180 -9.54 -11.19 -24.63
CA LYS A 180 -10.29 -10.66 -25.77
C LYS A 180 -9.42 -9.69 -26.58
N PRO A 181 -8.66 -10.17 -27.57
CA PRO A 181 -7.74 -9.34 -28.35
C PRO A 181 -8.40 -8.14 -29.04
N ASP A 182 -9.67 -8.29 -29.43
CA ASP A 182 -10.44 -7.26 -30.16
C ASP A 182 -11.28 -6.36 -29.24
N ALA A 183 -11.23 -6.53 -27.89
CA ALA A 183 -11.99 -5.71 -26.98
C ALA A 183 -11.58 -4.23 -27.06
N GLU A 184 -12.56 -3.33 -27.03
CA GLU A 184 -12.34 -1.89 -26.89
C GLU A 184 -11.95 -1.56 -25.44
N ILE A 185 -10.86 -0.83 -25.27
CA ILE A 185 -10.40 -0.34 -23.97
C ILE A 185 -10.45 1.19 -23.98
N VAL A 186 -11.33 1.78 -23.19
CA VAL A 186 -11.41 3.23 -23.04
C VAL A 186 -10.57 3.67 -21.84
N VAL A 187 -9.60 4.56 -22.05
CA VAL A 187 -8.74 5.08 -20.98
C VAL A 187 -9.15 6.50 -20.66
N LYS A 188 -9.36 6.77 -19.36
CA LYS A 188 -9.61 8.09 -18.81
C LYS A 188 -8.79 8.32 -17.53
N TYR A 189 -8.49 9.58 -17.27
CA TYR A 189 -7.90 10.05 -16.02
C TYR A 189 -8.77 11.13 -15.40
N VAL A 190 -8.89 11.14 -14.07
CA VAL A 190 -9.65 12.17 -13.33
C VAL A 190 -8.96 13.53 -13.45
N ALA A 191 -7.62 13.53 -13.40
CA ALA A 191 -6.82 14.73 -13.62
C ALA A 191 -5.72 14.49 -14.67
N GLY A 192 -5.17 15.57 -15.20
CA GLY A 192 -4.15 15.51 -16.25
C GLY A 192 -2.78 15.07 -15.76
N LYS A 193 -1.80 15.30 -16.64
CA LYS A 193 -0.41 14.92 -16.42
C LYS A 193 0.15 15.59 -15.15
N ASP A 194 0.75 14.76 -14.29
CA ASP A 194 1.41 15.16 -13.04
C ASP A 194 0.51 15.92 -12.05
N ASP A 195 -0.83 15.88 -12.23
CA ASP A 195 -1.80 16.48 -11.31
C ASP A 195 -2.35 15.44 -10.32
N PHE A 196 -1.67 15.29 -9.19
CA PHE A 196 -2.07 14.37 -8.13
C PHE A 196 -3.41 14.71 -7.44
N SER A 197 -4.00 15.89 -7.71
CA SER A 197 -5.32 16.23 -7.17
C SER A 197 -6.41 15.26 -7.63
N GLY A 198 -6.20 14.58 -8.76
CA GLY A 198 -7.11 13.58 -9.30
C GLY A 198 -7.37 12.37 -8.39
N PHE A 199 -6.56 12.15 -7.35
CA PHE A 199 -6.81 11.09 -6.35
C PHE A 199 -7.80 11.49 -5.25
N SER A 200 -8.28 12.75 -5.22
CA SER A 200 -9.21 13.29 -4.22
C SER A 200 -10.35 14.12 -4.81
N LYS A 201 -10.83 13.71 -5.99
CA LYS A 201 -11.93 14.35 -6.74
C LYS A 201 -13.04 13.35 -7.07
N PRO A 202 -13.81 12.86 -6.07
CA PRO A 202 -14.82 11.85 -6.31
C PRO A 202 -15.94 12.31 -7.25
N ASP A 203 -16.34 13.59 -7.22
CA ASP A 203 -17.40 14.10 -8.07
C ASP A 203 -17.01 14.07 -9.56
N GLU A 204 -15.77 14.44 -9.89
CA GLU A 204 -15.24 14.35 -11.25
C GLU A 204 -15.12 12.90 -11.71
N ALA A 205 -14.66 12.00 -10.84
CA ALA A 205 -14.59 10.57 -11.14
C ALA A 205 -15.98 9.97 -11.38
N ASN A 206 -17.00 10.39 -10.61
CA ASN A 206 -18.38 9.99 -10.81
C ASN A 206 -18.88 10.42 -12.18
N ALA A 207 -18.68 11.68 -12.56
CA ALA A 207 -19.13 12.20 -13.85
C ALA A 207 -18.48 11.45 -15.03
N ILE A 208 -17.15 11.19 -14.94
CA ILE A 208 -16.43 10.42 -15.98
C ILE A 208 -16.95 8.99 -16.04
N ALA A 209 -17.09 8.30 -14.92
CA ALA A 209 -17.56 6.92 -14.88
C ALA A 209 -19.01 6.78 -15.37
N ALA A 210 -19.91 7.71 -15.00
CA ALA A 210 -21.27 7.74 -15.48
C ALA A 210 -21.33 7.88 -17.02
N GLN A 211 -20.49 8.75 -17.59
CA GLN A 211 -20.41 8.88 -19.06
C GLN A 211 -19.87 7.60 -19.71
N LEU A 212 -18.84 6.97 -19.15
CA LEU A 212 -18.30 5.70 -19.66
C LEU A 212 -19.37 4.60 -19.72
N TYR A 213 -20.17 4.47 -18.66
CA TYR A 213 -21.27 3.51 -18.61
C TYR A 213 -22.39 3.86 -19.60
N ALA A 214 -22.71 5.15 -19.78
CA ALA A 214 -23.66 5.60 -20.79
C ALA A 214 -23.19 5.32 -22.22
N ASP A 215 -21.87 5.33 -22.46
CA ASP A 215 -21.24 5.00 -23.73
C ASP A 215 -21.08 3.49 -23.96
N GLY A 216 -21.67 2.64 -23.10
CA GLY A 216 -21.76 1.20 -23.27
C GLY A 216 -20.57 0.41 -22.69
N VAL A 217 -19.78 1.00 -21.79
CA VAL A 217 -18.75 0.28 -21.04
C VAL A 217 -19.43 -0.70 -20.07
N ASP A 218 -19.02 -1.97 -20.07
CA ASP A 218 -19.56 -3.01 -19.19
C ASP A 218 -18.96 -2.97 -17.80
N LEU A 219 -17.65 -2.71 -17.72
CA LEU A 219 -16.89 -2.71 -16.47
C LEU A 219 -15.79 -1.65 -16.51
N ILE A 220 -15.63 -0.92 -15.42
CA ILE A 220 -14.51 0.01 -15.19
C ILE A 220 -13.51 -0.62 -14.23
N TYR A 221 -12.21 -0.54 -14.54
CA TYR A 221 -11.12 -0.74 -13.60
C TYR A 221 -10.63 0.61 -13.11
N ALA A 222 -10.85 0.91 -11.82
CA ALA A 222 -10.54 2.22 -11.23
C ALA A 222 -9.27 2.18 -10.37
N ALA A 223 -8.27 2.97 -10.75
CA ALA A 223 -7.01 3.20 -10.03
C ALA A 223 -6.89 4.70 -9.68
N ALA A 224 -7.82 5.20 -8.86
CA ALA A 224 -8.02 6.63 -8.65
C ALA A 224 -8.01 7.07 -7.17
N GLY A 225 -7.48 6.24 -6.26
CA GLY A 225 -7.43 6.58 -4.82
C GLY A 225 -8.82 6.89 -4.27
N GLY A 226 -8.96 7.96 -3.47
CA GLY A 226 -10.25 8.39 -2.90
C GLY A 226 -11.28 8.76 -3.96
N SER A 227 -10.87 9.16 -5.16
CA SER A 227 -11.79 9.42 -6.28
C SER A 227 -12.51 8.15 -6.77
N THR A 228 -11.99 6.96 -6.48
CA THR A 228 -12.64 5.68 -6.78
C THR A 228 -14.04 5.58 -6.16
N LEU A 229 -14.29 6.24 -5.01
CA LEU A 229 -15.60 6.27 -4.38
C LEU A 229 -16.67 6.85 -5.30
N GLY A 230 -16.34 7.91 -6.03
CA GLY A 230 -17.25 8.48 -7.04
C GLY A 230 -17.51 7.54 -8.21
N ALA A 231 -16.50 6.79 -8.68
CA ALA A 231 -16.67 5.79 -9.71
C ALA A 231 -17.55 4.60 -9.26
N ILE A 232 -17.44 4.20 -7.97
CA ILE A 232 -18.33 3.19 -7.35
C ILE A 232 -19.78 3.68 -7.34
N ASP A 233 -20.02 4.95 -6.98
CA ASP A 233 -21.37 5.53 -6.96
C ASP A 233 -21.99 5.61 -8.38
N ALA A 234 -21.18 5.90 -9.39
CA ALA A 234 -21.60 5.84 -10.80
C ALA A 234 -21.95 4.41 -11.23
N ALA A 235 -21.10 3.42 -10.84
CA ALA A 235 -21.35 1.99 -11.13
C ALA A 235 -22.68 1.53 -10.51
N ARG A 236 -22.93 1.91 -9.25
CA ARG A 236 -24.19 1.64 -8.53
C ARG A 236 -25.39 2.25 -9.26
N SER A 237 -25.27 3.53 -9.64
CA SER A 237 -26.36 4.26 -10.34
C SER A 237 -26.67 3.68 -11.71
N ALA A 238 -25.66 3.18 -12.42
CA ALA A 238 -25.79 2.57 -13.73
C ALA A 238 -26.11 1.06 -13.68
N ASN A 239 -26.09 0.44 -12.50
CA ASN A 239 -26.15 -1.01 -12.31
C ASN A 239 -25.11 -1.74 -13.18
N ARG A 240 -23.86 -1.28 -13.14
CA ARG A 240 -22.72 -1.79 -13.88
C ARG A 240 -21.61 -2.23 -12.94
N LEU A 241 -20.68 -3.03 -13.45
CA LEU A 241 -19.62 -3.61 -12.67
C LEU A 241 -18.40 -2.69 -12.56
N ILE A 242 -17.69 -2.81 -11.44
CA ILE A 242 -16.42 -2.11 -11.21
C ILE A 242 -15.42 -3.05 -10.52
N VAL A 243 -14.15 -2.97 -10.93
CA VAL A 243 -12.98 -3.49 -10.20
C VAL A 243 -12.23 -2.29 -9.65
N THR A 244 -11.83 -2.35 -8.39
CA THR A 244 -11.13 -1.25 -7.72
C THR A 244 -9.67 -1.59 -7.41
N THR A 245 -8.92 -0.61 -6.89
CA THR A 245 -7.52 -0.80 -6.49
C THR A 245 -7.27 -0.34 -5.06
N GLY A 246 -6.20 -0.86 -4.46
CA GLY A 246 -5.71 -0.45 -3.16
C GLY A 246 -6.02 -1.48 -2.08
N SER A 247 -7.14 -1.38 -1.42
CA SER A 247 -7.66 -2.35 -0.45
C SER A 247 -8.87 -3.11 -1.01
N ASP A 248 -9.34 -4.13 -0.28
CA ASP A 248 -10.60 -4.79 -0.62
C ASP A 248 -11.79 -3.85 -0.34
N GLN A 249 -12.39 -3.33 -1.40
CA GLN A 249 -13.49 -2.36 -1.33
C GLN A 249 -14.87 -2.97 -1.60
N ARG A 250 -14.98 -4.30 -1.69
CA ARG A 250 -16.27 -4.97 -1.94
C ARG A 250 -17.34 -4.64 -0.90
N TYR A 251 -16.95 -4.37 0.34
CA TYR A 251 -17.86 -3.99 1.42
C TYR A 251 -18.54 -2.62 1.21
N ILE A 252 -17.98 -1.76 0.35
CA ILE A 252 -18.54 -0.42 0.08
C ILE A 252 -19.80 -0.53 -0.78
N ALA A 253 -19.76 -1.40 -1.80
CA ALA A 253 -20.87 -1.60 -2.75
C ALA A 253 -20.84 -3.06 -3.26
N PRO A 254 -21.24 -4.04 -2.42
CA PRO A 254 -21.16 -5.45 -2.76
C PRO A 254 -22.00 -5.82 -4.00
N GLU A 255 -22.95 -4.98 -4.37
CA GLU A 255 -23.82 -5.15 -5.54
C GLU A 255 -23.16 -4.78 -6.88
N VAL A 256 -22.02 -4.12 -6.89
CA VAL A 256 -21.34 -3.69 -8.13
C VAL A 256 -19.81 -3.90 -8.10
N VAL A 257 -19.18 -3.95 -6.92
CA VAL A 257 -17.74 -4.17 -6.80
C VAL A 257 -17.43 -5.66 -6.91
N VAL A 258 -16.88 -6.06 -8.04
CA VAL A 258 -16.56 -7.46 -8.36
C VAL A 258 -15.42 -8.01 -7.52
N THR A 259 -14.38 -7.23 -7.40
CA THR A 259 -13.15 -7.48 -6.63
C THR A 259 -12.31 -6.21 -6.54
N SER A 260 -11.20 -6.31 -5.83
CA SER A 260 -10.19 -5.24 -5.78
C SER A 260 -8.82 -5.84 -6.06
N ARG A 261 -8.01 -5.18 -6.90
CA ARG A 261 -6.59 -5.44 -6.94
C ARG A 261 -5.94 -4.79 -5.72
N THR A 262 -5.47 -5.61 -4.80
CA THR A 262 -4.91 -5.12 -3.54
C THR A 262 -3.43 -4.74 -3.70
N LYS A 263 -3.07 -3.62 -3.07
CA LYS A 263 -1.68 -3.24 -2.79
C LYS A 263 -1.56 -3.19 -1.27
N ASN A 264 -0.84 -4.15 -0.72
CA ASN A 264 -0.80 -4.39 0.72
C ASN A 264 0.16 -3.42 1.41
N MET A 265 -0.22 -2.12 1.41
CA MET A 265 0.50 -1.06 2.08
C MET A 265 0.68 -1.33 3.58
N ASN A 266 -0.35 -1.95 4.20
CA ASN A 266 -0.31 -2.39 5.59
C ASN A 266 0.83 -3.37 5.86
N GLN A 267 1.06 -4.33 4.95
CA GLN A 267 2.16 -5.28 5.06
C GLN A 267 3.51 -4.58 4.94
N ALA A 268 3.66 -3.66 3.98
CA ALA A 268 4.90 -2.90 3.79
C ALA A 268 5.26 -2.06 5.01
N VAL A 269 4.30 -1.31 5.56
CA VAL A 269 4.50 -0.48 6.75
C VAL A 269 4.79 -1.33 7.97
N PHE A 270 4.03 -2.41 8.20
CA PHE A 270 4.26 -3.33 9.32
C PHE A 270 5.65 -3.97 9.23
N MET A 271 6.05 -4.47 8.06
CA MET A 271 7.36 -5.07 7.80
C MET A 271 8.51 -4.11 8.14
N LEU A 272 8.44 -2.85 7.69
CA LEU A 272 9.47 -1.84 7.99
C LEU A 272 9.62 -1.62 9.49
N ILE A 273 8.51 -1.57 10.22
CA ILE A 273 8.52 -1.37 11.68
C ILE A 273 9.02 -2.63 12.39
N GLU A 274 8.64 -3.81 11.92
CA GLU A 274 9.14 -5.07 12.45
C GLU A 274 10.66 -5.19 12.29
N LEU A 275 11.19 -4.86 11.09
CA LEU A 275 12.64 -4.81 10.84
C LEU A 275 13.35 -3.79 11.74
N LEU A 276 12.74 -2.63 11.97
CA LEU A 276 13.27 -1.65 12.93
C LEU A 276 13.38 -2.23 14.35
N THR A 277 12.32 -2.90 14.83
CA THR A 277 12.30 -3.44 16.21
C THR A 277 13.26 -4.59 16.41
N LYS A 278 13.66 -5.27 15.32
CA LYS A 278 14.68 -6.35 15.31
C LYS A 278 16.09 -5.82 15.06
N ASP A 279 16.27 -4.53 14.84
CA ASP A 279 17.54 -3.90 14.40
C ASP A 279 18.05 -4.48 13.06
N GLU A 280 17.13 -4.87 12.20
CA GLU A 280 17.39 -5.47 10.88
C GLU A 280 17.07 -4.53 9.71
N LEU A 281 16.51 -3.35 9.99
CA LEU A 281 16.17 -2.38 8.94
C LEU A 281 17.42 -1.77 8.32
N GLN A 282 17.68 -2.15 7.08
CA GLN A 282 18.82 -1.66 6.30
C GLN A 282 18.36 -0.72 5.18
N SER A 283 19.21 0.23 4.81
CA SER A 283 18.99 1.06 3.63
C SER A 283 19.06 0.25 2.35
N GLY A 284 18.35 0.72 1.32
CA GLY A 284 18.30 0.08 0.01
C GLY A 284 16.86 -0.03 -0.51
N SER A 285 16.65 -0.97 -1.44
CA SER A 285 15.35 -1.17 -2.09
C SER A 285 14.80 -2.55 -1.81
N ILE A 286 13.53 -2.61 -1.44
CA ILE A 286 12.72 -3.83 -1.29
C ILE A 286 11.62 -3.75 -2.33
N GLN A 287 11.47 -4.78 -3.17
CA GLN A 287 10.34 -4.89 -4.08
C GLN A 287 9.37 -5.94 -3.59
N LEU A 288 8.10 -5.56 -3.46
CA LEU A 288 6.99 -6.44 -3.15
C LEU A 288 6.18 -6.68 -4.42
N ASP A 289 5.86 -7.93 -4.69
CA ASP A 289 5.16 -8.38 -5.90
C ASP A 289 3.95 -9.26 -5.56
N TYR A 290 3.35 -9.85 -6.57
CA TYR A 290 2.23 -10.79 -6.39
C TYR A 290 2.66 -12.04 -5.62
N LYS A 291 3.85 -12.57 -5.87
CA LYS A 291 4.37 -13.77 -5.22
C LYS A 291 4.70 -13.53 -3.74
N SER A 292 5.21 -12.36 -3.38
CA SER A 292 5.48 -11.96 -1.99
C SER A 292 4.22 -11.55 -1.23
N GLY A 293 3.06 -11.47 -1.91
CA GLY A 293 1.81 -11.01 -1.33
C GLY A 293 1.70 -9.50 -1.17
N GLY A 294 2.66 -8.72 -1.70
CA GLY A 294 2.58 -7.27 -1.71
C GLY A 294 1.48 -6.73 -2.63
N ILE A 295 1.21 -7.48 -3.69
CA ILE A 295 0.10 -7.26 -4.62
C ILE A 295 -0.79 -8.49 -4.60
N GLY A 296 -2.11 -8.31 -4.79
CA GLY A 296 -3.05 -9.41 -4.85
C GLY A 296 -4.35 -9.06 -5.56
N ILE A 297 -5.23 -10.04 -5.61
CA ILE A 297 -6.63 -9.87 -5.99
C ILE A 297 -7.47 -10.33 -4.80
N ALA A 298 -8.35 -9.46 -4.31
CA ALA A 298 -9.31 -9.82 -3.28
C ALA A 298 -10.24 -10.96 -3.78
N PRO A 299 -10.89 -11.71 -2.90
CA PRO A 299 -11.84 -12.73 -3.34
C PRO A 299 -12.88 -12.14 -4.32
N LEU A 300 -13.25 -12.89 -5.34
CA LEU A 300 -14.30 -12.48 -6.27
C LEU A 300 -15.66 -12.45 -5.57
N SER A 301 -16.51 -11.46 -5.91
CA SER A 301 -17.90 -11.42 -5.43
C SER A 301 -18.70 -12.55 -6.07
N ALA A 302 -19.09 -13.53 -5.28
CA ALA A 302 -19.78 -14.73 -5.76
C ALA A 302 -21.15 -14.42 -6.39
N ASP A 303 -21.80 -13.33 -5.97
CA ASP A 303 -23.10 -12.90 -6.49
C ASP A 303 -22.98 -12.18 -7.85
N LEU A 304 -21.79 -11.65 -8.17
CA LEU A 304 -21.54 -10.88 -9.40
C LEU A 304 -20.76 -11.66 -10.45
N VAL A 305 -20.02 -12.70 -10.05
CA VAL A 305 -19.15 -13.47 -10.93
C VAL A 305 -19.72 -14.86 -11.15
N PRO A 306 -20.19 -15.18 -12.38
CA PRO A 306 -20.64 -16.52 -12.71
C PRO A 306 -19.56 -17.59 -12.45
N ALA A 307 -19.95 -18.77 -12.04
CA ALA A 307 -19.02 -19.86 -11.73
C ALA A 307 -18.08 -20.22 -12.90
N SER A 308 -18.60 -20.12 -14.14
CA SER A 308 -17.78 -20.34 -15.37
C SER A 308 -16.68 -19.28 -15.52
N VAL A 309 -16.99 -18.01 -15.22
CA VAL A 309 -16.02 -16.90 -15.25
C VAL A 309 -15.00 -17.08 -14.13
N SER A 310 -15.44 -17.40 -12.92
CA SER A 310 -14.54 -17.67 -11.79
C SER A 310 -13.57 -18.81 -12.12
N SER A 311 -14.05 -19.91 -12.70
CA SER A 311 -13.18 -21.03 -13.08
C SER A 311 -12.18 -20.65 -14.17
N ALA A 312 -12.59 -19.87 -15.17
CA ALA A 312 -11.69 -19.38 -16.22
C ALA A 312 -10.63 -18.41 -15.66
N PHE A 313 -11.04 -17.54 -14.75
CA PHE A 313 -10.14 -16.61 -14.06
C PHE A 313 -9.09 -17.36 -13.22
N GLU A 314 -9.50 -18.37 -12.45
CA GLU A 314 -8.57 -19.18 -11.64
C GLU A 314 -7.56 -19.94 -12.51
N ALA A 315 -7.97 -20.41 -13.70
CA ALA A 315 -7.03 -21.04 -14.65
C ALA A 315 -5.98 -20.04 -15.14
N ILE A 316 -6.40 -18.82 -15.53
CA ILE A 316 -5.48 -17.74 -15.93
C ILE A 316 -4.53 -17.37 -14.78
N ARG A 317 -5.04 -17.30 -13.57
CA ARG A 317 -4.22 -17.03 -12.38
C ARG A 317 -3.17 -18.12 -12.17
N ALA A 318 -3.55 -19.39 -12.25
CA ALA A 318 -2.61 -20.50 -12.13
C ALA A 318 -1.54 -20.49 -13.23
N ASP A 319 -1.91 -20.18 -14.47
CA ASP A 319 -0.97 -20.05 -15.59
C ASP A 319 0.01 -18.88 -15.40
N LEU A 320 -0.45 -17.77 -14.83
CA LEU A 320 0.41 -16.64 -14.46
C LEU A 320 1.38 -17.01 -13.34
N GLU A 321 0.89 -17.62 -12.27
CA GLU A 321 1.69 -18.04 -11.10
C GLU A 321 2.73 -19.10 -11.46
N SER A 322 2.42 -20.00 -12.39
CA SER A 322 3.35 -21.02 -12.90
C SER A 322 4.39 -20.47 -13.88
N GLY A 323 4.21 -19.22 -14.37
CA GLY A 323 5.04 -18.61 -15.41
C GLY A 323 4.71 -19.05 -16.82
N ALA A 324 3.60 -19.78 -17.03
CA ALA A 324 3.10 -20.12 -18.37
C ALA A 324 2.67 -18.85 -19.15
N ILE A 325 2.15 -17.85 -18.44
CA ILE A 325 1.91 -16.52 -18.99
C ILE A 325 3.09 -15.63 -18.61
N GLN A 326 3.72 -15.02 -19.64
CA GLN A 326 4.79 -14.04 -19.46
C GLN A 326 4.30 -12.66 -19.88
N LEU A 327 4.38 -11.71 -18.95
CA LEU A 327 3.94 -10.35 -19.17
C LEU A 327 5.06 -9.51 -19.84
N GLN A 328 4.66 -8.59 -20.71
CA GLN A 328 5.58 -7.60 -21.26
C GLN A 328 5.93 -6.58 -20.17
N SER A 329 7.20 -6.21 -20.09
CA SER A 329 7.65 -5.16 -19.18
C SER A 329 7.16 -3.79 -19.62
N PHE A 330 6.70 -2.98 -18.68
CA PHE A 330 6.37 -1.58 -18.94
C PHE A 330 7.66 -0.78 -19.17
N VAL A 331 7.77 -0.21 -20.37
CA VAL A 331 8.84 0.73 -20.73
C VAL A 331 8.23 2.13 -20.68
N GLY A 332 8.33 2.79 -19.53
CA GLY A 332 7.84 4.16 -19.37
C GLY A 332 8.63 5.14 -20.23
N GLN A 333 7.93 6.00 -20.96
CA GLN A 333 8.48 7.21 -21.56
C GLN A 333 8.06 8.43 -20.77
#